data_1018fe4aa659d0b98d126fb1a9b3ee48
#
_entry.id   1018fe4aa659d0b98d126fb1a9b3ee48
#
_cell.length_a   1.000
_cell.length_b   1.000
_cell.length_c   1.000
_cell.angle_alpha   90.00
_cell.angle_beta   90.00
_cell.angle_gamma   90.00
#
_symmetry.space_group_name_H-M   'P 1'
#
loop_
_entity.id
_entity.type
_entity.pdbx_description
1 polymer ?
#
loop_
_entity_poly.entity_id
_entity_poly.type
_entity_poly.pdbx_seq_one_letter_code
_entity_poly.pdbx_strand_id
1 'polypeptide(L)'
;MKILVIGTNGFLGGWVKKLINLEIQNFDFFEIPGKDVCDITNYSSIDGIIKEISPEIVINCAAFVGGISYGYKYPVEMLSKNSEMAINVYKASKNNQVKKLS
;
A
#
# COMPACT_ATOMS: atom_id res chain seq x y z
N MET A 1 18.34 -4.71 -0.15
CA MET A 1 17.14 -4.42 -0.98
C MET A 1 16.01 -3.99 -0.08
N LYS A 2 15.33 -2.91 -0.42
CA LYS A 2 14.24 -2.34 0.38
C LYS A 2 12.89 -2.77 -0.16
N ILE A 3 12.02 -3.25 0.74
CA ILE A 3 10.63 -3.60 0.45
C ILE A 3 9.71 -2.70 1.26
N LEU A 4 8.73 -2.10 0.60
CA LEU A 4 7.66 -1.35 1.25
C LEU A 4 6.35 -2.13 1.08
N VAL A 5 5.67 -2.43 2.20
CA VAL A 5 4.35 -3.03 2.19
C VAL A 5 3.33 -2.01 2.71
N ILE A 6 2.29 -1.77 1.92
CA ILE A 6 1.23 -0.83 2.25
C ILE A 6 0.01 -1.62 2.72
N GLY A 7 -0.57 -1.20 3.84
CA GLY A 7 -1.77 -1.82 4.38
C GLY A 7 -1.52 -3.00 5.31
N THR A 8 -0.42 -2.95 6.08
CA THR A 8 -0.06 -4.05 6.98
C THR A 8 -1.02 -4.25 8.14
N ASN A 9 -1.85 -3.25 8.47
CA ASN A 9 -2.92 -3.41 9.46
C ASN A 9 -4.11 -4.23 8.93
N GLY A 10 -4.23 -4.41 7.61
CA GLY A 10 -5.27 -5.23 7.02
C GLY A 10 -4.95 -6.71 7.11
N PHE A 11 -5.94 -7.53 6.80
CA PHE A 11 -5.79 -8.99 6.88
C PHE A 11 -4.69 -9.51 5.95
N LEU A 12 -4.75 -9.15 4.67
CA LEU A 12 -3.76 -9.58 3.70
C LEU A 12 -2.37 -9.00 3.99
N GLY A 13 -2.33 -7.70 4.28
CA GLY A 13 -1.07 -7.02 4.58
C GLY A 13 -0.38 -7.57 5.83
N GLY A 14 -1.16 -7.96 6.85
CA GLY A 14 -0.63 -8.58 8.04
C GLY A 14 0.01 -9.94 7.76
N TRP A 15 -0.60 -10.74 6.89
CA TRP A 15 -0.03 -12.01 6.45
C TRP A 15 1.25 -11.83 5.63
N VAL A 16 1.26 -10.85 4.72
CA VAL A 16 2.45 -10.54 3.93
C VAL A 16 3.61 -10.12 4.82
N LYS A 17 3.35 -9.26 5.81
CA LYS A 17 4.34 -8.84 6.78
C LYS A 17 4.93 -10.04 7.53
N LYS A 18 4.07 -10.95 7.99
CA LYS A 18 4.50 -12.16 8.69
C LYS A 18 5.40 -13.03 7.83
N LEU A 19 5.00 -13.27 6.58
CA LEU A 19 5.78 -14.09 5.65
C LEU A 19 7.15 -13.48 5.36
N ILE A 20 7.21 -12.17 5.14
CA ILE A 20 8.46 -11.48 4.88
C ILE A 20 9.40 -11.59 6.08
N ASN A 21 8.89 -11.39 7.28
CA ASN A 21 9.69 -11.48 8.50
C ASN A 21 10.21 -12.89 8.78
N LEU A 22 9.44 -13.92 8.38
CA LEU A 22 9.83 -15.32 8.62
C LEU A 22 10.75 -15.88 7.54
N GLU A 23 10.51 -15.53 6.28
CA GLU A 23 11.12 -16.19 5.13
C GLU A 23 12.21 -15.37 4.45
N ILE A 24 12.19 -14.05 4.58
CA ILE A 24 13.11 -13.17 3.84
C ILE A 24 13.95 -12.38 4.84
N GLN A 25 15.23 -12.75 4.96
CA GLN A 25 16.13 -12.15 5.94
C GLN A 25 17.05 -11.08 5.36
N ASN A 26 17.14 -10.95 4.04
CA ASN A 26 18.07 -10.05 3.37
C ASN A 26 17.42 -8.76 2.86
N PHE A 27 16.21 -8.45 3.32
CA PHE A 27 15.48 -7.26 2.90
C PHE A 27 15.30 -6.28 4.05
N ASP A 28 15.46 -5.01 3.74
CA ASP A 28 15.08 -3.93 4.65
C ASP A 28 13.56 -3.72 4.50
N PHE A 29 12.83 -4.01 5.55
CA PHE A 29 11.37 -3.97 5.53
C PHE A 29 10.85 -2.63 6.03
N PHE A 30 9.98 -2.02 5.23
CA PHE A 30 9.25 -0.79 5.58
C PHE A 30 7.76 -1.03 5.42
N GLU A 31 6.95 -0.37 6.25
CA GLU A 31 5.51 -0.56 6.18
C GLU A 31 4.75 0.76 6.30
N ILE A 32 3.59 0.80 5.66
CA ILE A 32 2.54 1.78 5.91
C ILE A 32 1.35 0.98 6.45
N PRO A 33 1.14 0.97 7.79
CA PRO A 33 0.09 0.12 8.39
C PRO A 33 -1.31 0.53 7.96
N GLY A 34 -1.57 1.81 7.88
CA GLY A 34 -2.87 2.33 7.53
C GLY A 34 -2.83 3.83 7.29
N LYS A 35 -3.99 4.44 7.08
CA LYS A 35 -4.11 5.85 6.73
C LYS A 35 -3.62 6.81 7.82
N ASP A 36 -3.51 6.35 9.06
CA ASP A 36 -3.01 7.18 10.17
C ASP A 36 -1.53 7.52 9.97
N VAL A 37 -0.79 6.63 9.31
CA VAL A 37 0.62 6.87 8.98
C VAL A 37 0.74 7.59 7.64
N CYS A 38 -0.03 7.13 6.65
CA CYS A 38 -0.04 7.73 5.32
C CYS A 38 -1.37 7.47 4.66
N ASP A 39 -2.06 8.53 4.27
CA ASP A 39 -3.30 8.42 3.53
C ASP A 39 -2.97 8.32 2.04
N ILE A 40 -3.09 7.13 1.47
CA ILE A 40 -2.75 6.89 0.07
C ILE A 40 -3.80 7.41 -0.92
N THR A 41 -4.93 7.96 -0.43
CA THR A 41 -5.81 8.76 -1.29
C THR A 41 -5.19 10.12 -1.60
N ASN A 42 -4.18 10.52 -0.85
CA ASN A 42 -3.42 11.74 -1.11
C ASN A 42 -2.10 11.38 -1.81
N TYR A 43 -2.02 11.70 -3.09
CA TYR A 43 -0.86 11.39 -3.91
C TYR A 43 0.45 11.94 -3.33
N SER A 44 0.43 13.20 -2.87
CA SER A 44 1.63 13.84 -2.34
C SER A 44 2.20 13.11 -1.13
N SER A 45 1.33 12.56 -0.29
CA SER A 45 1.75 11.82 0.91
C SER A 45 2.45 10.53 0.54
N ILE A 46 1.87 9.74 -0.36
CA ILE A 46 2.49 8.47 -0.77
C ILE A 46 3.74 8.71 -1.63
N ASP A 47 3.73 9.71 -2.48
CA ASP A 47 4.90 10.07 -3.28
C ASP A 47 6.08 10.46 -2.39
N GLY A 48 5.83 11.27 -1.37
CA GLY A 48 6.87 11.67 -0.41
C GLY A 48 7.50 10.51 0.33
N ILE A 49 6.67 9.56 0.79
CA ILE A 49 7.17 8.38 1.50
C ILE A 49 7.98 7.47 0.58
N ILE A 50 7.48 7.19 -0.61
CA ILE A 50 8.22 6.33 -1.56
C ILE A 50 9.54 6.99 -1.95
N LYS A 51 9.53 8.29 -2.17
CA LYS A 51 10.76 9.03 -2.48
C LYS A 51 11.78 8.95 -1.34
N GLU A 52 11.34 9.12 -0.10
CA GLU A 52 12.20 9.07 1.07
C GLU A 52 12.80 7.67 1.28
N ILE A 53 11.96 6.63 1.19
CA ILE A 53 12.40 5.24 1.40
C ILE A 53 13.20 4.73 0.22
N SER A 54 12.83 5.10 -1.00
CA SER A 54 13.38 4.58 -2.25
C SER A 54 13.35 3.05 -2.30
N PRO A 55 12.19 2.43 -2.11
CA PRO A 55 12.10 0.97 -2.13
C PRO A 55 12.31 0.42 -3.53
N GLU A 56 12.83 -0.79 -3.62
CA GLU A 56 12.94 -1.49 -4.88
C GLU A 56 11.66 -2.25 -5.22
N ILE A 57 10.96 -2.70 -4.17
CA ILE A 57 9.70 -3.45 -4.31
C ILE A 57 8.64 -2.78 -3.45
N VAL A 58 7.47 -2.57 -4.03
CA VAL A 58 6.28 -2.08 -3.31
C VAL A 58 5.19 -3.14 -3.44
N ILE A 59 4.66 -3.58 -2.30
CA ILE A 59 3.52 -4.49 -2.24
C ILE A 59 2.34 -3.71 -1.67
N ASN A 60 1.30 -3.52 -2.48
CA ASN A 60 0.12 -2.77 -2.09
C ASN A 60 -1.01 -3.72 -1.66
N CYS A 61 -1.24 -3.80 -0.35
CA CYS A 61 -2.33 -4.57 0.24
C CYS A 61 -3.44 -3.67 0.77
N ALA A 62 -3.36 -2.37 0.51
CA ALA A 62 -4.35 -1.42 0.99
C ALA A 62 -5.62 -1.49 0.16
N ALA A 63 -6.76 -1.47 0.84
CA ALA A 63 -8.06 -1.37 0.21
C ALA A 63 -9.01 -0.64 1.14
N PHE A 64 -9.89 0.16 0.58
CA PHE A 64 -10.99 0.74 1.33
C PHE A 64 -12.06 -0.34 1.48
N VAL A 65 -12.27 -0.79 2.72
CA VAL A 65 -13.24 -1.83 3.01
C VAL A 65 -14.19 -1.33 4.09
N GLY A 66 -15.42 -1.03 3.71
CA GLY A 66 -16.45 -0.57 4.63
C GLY A 66 -17.35 -1.68 5.16
N GLY A 67 -17.02 -2.94 4.87
CA GLY A 67 -17.85 -4.07 5.21
C GLY A 67 -18.92 -4.34 4.15
N ILE A 68 -19.64 -5.44 4.31
CA ILE A 68 -20.64 -5.89 3.33
C ILE A 68 -21.76 -4.86 3.18
N SER A 69 -22.26 -4.34 4.30
CA SER A 69 -23.34 -3.33 4.27
C SER A 69 -22.93 -2.08 3.53
N TYR A 70 -21.70 -1.62 3.73
CA TYR A 70 -21.19 -0.44 3.05
C TYR A 70 -21.07 -0.69 1.55
N GLY A 71 -20.54 -1.82 1.14
CA GLY A 71 -20.41 -2.16 -0.27
C GLY A 71 -21.73 -2.24 -1.00
N TYR A 72 -22.78 -2.69 -0.33
CA TYR A 72 -24.13 -2.71 -0.91
C TYR A 72 -24.71 -1.32 -1.08
N LYS A 73 -24.51 -0.42 -0.09
CA LYS A 73 -25.05 0.94 -0.13
C LYS A 73 -24.27 1.87 -1.05
N TYR A 74 -22.94 1.71 -1.08
CA TYR A 74 -22.05 2.67 -1.73
C TYR A 74 -21.04 1.99 -2.65
N PRO A 75 -21.50 1.18 -3.63
CA PRO A 75 -20.57 0.44 -4.49
C PRO A 75 -19.68 1.35 -5.34
N VAL A 76 -20.24 2.47 -5.82
CA VAL A 76 -19.47 3.42 -6.64
C VAL A 76 -18.41 4.11 -5.82
N GLU A 77 -18.75 4.54 -4.60
CA GLU A 77 -17.79 5.19 -3.71
C GLU A 77 -16.65 4.25 -3.33
N MET A 78 -16.96 2.99 -3.01
CA MET A 78 -15.93 2.00 -2.69
C MET A 78 -15.00 1.76 -3.86
N LEU A 79 -15.55 1.59 -5.06
CA LEU A 79 -14.76 1.41 -6.27
C LEU A 79 -13.88 2.63 -6.56
N SER A 80 -14.45 3.82 -6.43
CA SER A 80 -13.73 5.07 -6.68
C SER A 80 -12.55 5.24 -5.73
N LYS A 81 -12.75 5.01 -4.43
CA LYS A 81 -11.68 5.13 -3.45
C LYS A 81 -10.58 4.10 -3.66
N ASN A 82 -10.94 2.84 -3.93
CA ASN A 82 -9.97 1.80 -4.19
C ASN A 82 -9.17 2.08 -5.46
N SER A 83 -9.82 2.57 -6.50
CA SER A 83 -9.16 2.95 -7.75
C SER A 83 -8.21 4.11 -7.53
N GLU A 84 -8.61 5.14 -6.78
CA GLU A 84 -7.78 6.29 -6.46
C GLU A 84 -6.51 5.87 -5.71
N MET A 85 -6.65 5.04 -4.69
CA MET A 85 -5.50 4.53 -3.93
C MET A 85 -4.54 3.75 -4.81
N ALA A 86 -5.05 2.84 -5.63
CA ALA A 86 -4.23 2.04 -6.53
C ALA A 86 -3.50 2.90 -7.56
N ILE A 87 -4.19 3.89 -8.13
CA ILE A 87 -3.59 4.80 -9.11
C ILE A 87 -2.47 5.63 -8.46
N ASN A 88 -2.70 6.14 -7.25
CA ASN A 88 -1.70 6.94 -6.56
C ASN A 88 -0.44 6.12 -6.25
N VAL A 89 -0.60 4.89 -5.78
CA VAL A 89 0.53 4.01 -5.51
C VAL A 89 1.29 3.69 -6.80
N TYR A 90 0.56 3.41 -7.89
CA TYR A 90 1.17 3.14 -9.19
C TYR A 90 1.98 4.34 -9.70
N LYS A 91 1.39 5.54 -9.68
CA LYS A 91 2.06 6.75 -10.14
C LYS A 91 3.29 7.08 -9.31
N ALA A 92 3.17 7.00 -7.98
CA ALA A 92 4.29 7.28 -7.09
C ALA A 92 5.41 6.27 -7.28
N SER A 93 5.08 5.00 -7.44
CA SER A 93 6.05 3.95 -7.70
C SER A 93 6.80 4.17 -9.02
N LYS A 94 6.05 4.50 -10.07
CA LYS A 94 6.63 4.78 -11.39
C LYS A 94 7.54 6.00 -11.34
N ASN A 95 7.09 7.08 -10.71
CA ASN A 95 7.83 8.34 -10.66
C ASN A 95 9.09 8.24 -9.80
N ASN A 96 9.15 7.32 -8.87
CA ASN A 96 10.29 7.10 -7.98
C ASN A 96 11.09 5.84 -8.34
N GLN A 97 10.90 5.31 -9.54
CA GLN A 97 11.72 4.24 -10.11
C GLN A 97 11.71 2.94 -9.31
N VAL A 98 10.56 2.60 -8.72
CA VAL A 98 10.35 1.32 -8.07
C VAL A 98 10.47 0.22 -9.12
N LYS A 99 11.27 -0.82 -8.84
CA LYS A 99 11.52 -1.88 -9.80
C LYS A 99 10.34 -2.82 -9.97
N LYS A 100 9.62 -3.10 -8.88
CA LYS A 100 8.50 -4.03 -8.91
C LYS A 100 7.38 -3.56 -8.01
N LEU A 101 6.16 -3.50 -8.57
CA LEU A 101 4.93 -3.18 -7.85
C LEU A 101 3.97 -4.36 -7.97
N SER A 102 3.46 -4.79 -6.81
CA SER A 102 2.43 -5.84 -6.74
C SER A 102 1.24 -5.45 -5.90
#